data_d51401ff55624743dc7e57a68b1b2931
#
_entry.id   d51401ff55624743dc7e57a68b1b2931
#
_cell.length_a   1.000
_cell.length_b   1.000
_cell.length_c   1.000
_cell.angle_alpha   90.00
_cell.angle_beta   90.00
_cell.angle_gamma   90.00
#
_symmetry.space_group_name_H-M   'P 1'
#
loop_
_entity.id
_entity.type
_entity.pdbx_description
1 polymer ?
#
loop_
_entity_poly.entity_id
_entity_poly.type
_entity_poly.pdbx_seq_one_letter_code
_entity_poly.pdbx_strand_id
1 'polypeptide(L)'
;STLLRCMNLLEEPTYGEIWLDDQLLTPADPYLHPEVMKASKTYQKLLAEEMAKAGSGVKAEELSAKLEQELIRRIKEEDLLNEKHEGSEYKNLLKQIEKENRVNVNLARQRVGMVFQHFNLFNNLTVMENLTLAPVTLKLQSAEEATEKASALLKRIGLYEKKDEYPNKLSGGQKQRIAIVRSLVMNPEAMLFDEPTSALDPEMVGEVLELIRELADEGMTMVIVTHEMGFAREVATRVLFMDGGQIKEENTPEEFFGNPQNPRLQEFLSKVL
;
A
#
# COMPACT_ATOMS: atom_id res chain seq x y z
N SER A 1 -7.77 -4.16 4.41
CA SER A 1 -7.14 -5.16 3.50
C SER A 1 -7.03 -4.66 2.05
N THR A 2 -8.11 -4.19 1.38
CA THR A 2 -8.08 -3.82 -0.06
C THR A 2 -7.04 -2.74 -0.37
N LEU A 3 -6.97 -1.66 0.41
CA LEU A 3 -5.96 -0.61 0.24
C LEU A 3 -4.53 -1.17 0.29
N LEU A 4 -4.21 -2.02 1.29
CA LEU A 4 -2.90 -2.67 1.38
C LEU A 4 -2.60 -3.53 0.15
N ARG A 5 -3.59 -4.27 -0.35
CA ARG A 5 -3.43 -5.12 -1.54
C ARG A 5 -3.19 -4.30 -2.79
N CYS A 6 -3.81 -3.12 -2.89
CA CYS A 6 -3.47 -2.17 -3.96
C CYS A 6 -2.03 -1.66 -3.79
N MET A 7 -1.59 -1.30 -2.58
CA MET A 7 -0.23 -0.82 -2.33
C MET A 7 0.84 -1.85 -2.73
N ASN A 8 0.56 -3.16 -2.60
CA ASN A 8 1.44 -4.24 -3.06
C ASN A 8 1.08 -4.75 -4.47
N LEU A 9 0.18 -4.06 -5.18
CA LEU A 9 -0.25 -4.41 -6.53
C LEU A 9 -0.85 -5.83 -6.67
N LEU A 10 -1.34 -6.42 -5.58
CA LEU A 10 -2.13 -7.65 -5.61
C LEU A 10 -3.53 -7.40 -6.17
N GLU A 11 -4.00 -6.17 -6.05
CA GLU A 11 -5.18 -5.62 -6.70
C GLU A 11 -4.80 -4.33 -7.40
N GLU A 12 -5.27 -4.13 -8.63
CA GLU A 12 -5.04 -2.88 -9.36
C GLU A 12 -6.10 -1.85 -8.94
N PRO A 13 -5.69 -0.64 -8.49
CA PRO A 13 -6.65 0.42 -8.21
C PRO A 13 -7.32 0.88 -9.51
N THR A 14 -8.61 1.17 -9.46
CA THR A 14 -9.35 1.71 -10.61
C THR A 14 -8.87 3.13 -10.96
N TYR A 15 -8.55 3.91 -9.93
CA TYR A 15 -8.03 5.28 -10.02
C TYR A 15 -6.97 5.50 -8.96
N GLY A 16 -6.13 6.52 -9.17
CA GLY A 16 -5.07 6.87 -8.26
C GLY A 16 -3.74 6.21 -8.59
N GLU A 17 -2.70 6.71 -8.01
CA GLU A 17 -1.32 6.27 -8.23
C GLU A 17 -0.69 5.83 -6.91
N ILE A 18 0.20 4.86 -7.02
CA ILE A 18 1.00 4.39 -5.90
C ILE A 18 2.45 4.63 -6.26
N TRP A 19 3.10 5.42 -5.42
CA TRP A 19 4.51 5.78 -5.55
C TRP A 19 5.32 5.18 -4.41
N LEU A 20 6.48 4.64 -4.72
CA LEU A 20 7.50 4.24 -3.76
C LEU A 20 8.75 5.03 -4.09
N ASP A 21 9.11 5.96 -3.22
CA ASP A 21 10.04 7.04 -3.51
C ASP A 21 9.59 7.80 -4.78
N ASP A 22 10.47 7.93 -5.78
CA ASP A 22 10.17 8.59 -7.06
C ASP A 22 9.73 7.60 -8.16
N GLN A 23 9.33 6.36 -7.79
CA GLN A 23 8.95 5.32 -8.74
C GLN A 23 7.45 5.02 -8.71
N LEU A 24 6.82 5.13 -9.85
CA LEU A 24 5.40 4.82 -10.04
C LEU A 24 5.19 3.31 -10.16
N LEU A 25 4.41 2.75 -9.25
CA LEU A 25 4.11 1.31 -9.19
C LEU A 25 2.91 0.92 -10.04
N THR A 26 1.90 1.80 -10.14
CA THR A 26 0.67 1.61 -10.93
C THR A 26 0.83 2.15 -12.35
N PRO A 27 -0.11 1.91 -13.27
CA PRO A 27 -0.29 2.76 -14.44
C PRO A 27 -0.49 4.23 -14.02
N ALA A 28 -0.09 5.17 -14.89
CA ALA A 28 -0.35 6.57 -14.66
C ALA A 28 -1.88 6.85 -14.72
N ASP A 29 -2.41 7.52 -13.70
CA ASP A 29 -3.81 7.94 -13.66
C ASP A 29 -3.95 9.30 -14.35
N PRO A 30 -4.59 9.39 -15.53
CA PRO A 30 -4.72 10.64 -16.27
C PRO A 30 -5.37 11.76 -15.45
N TYR A 31 -6.22 11.41 -14.48
CA TYR A 31 -6.91 12.41 -13.65
C TYR A 31 -6.01 13.10 -12.63
N LEU A 32 -4.81 12.60 -12.41
CA LEU A 32 -3.79 13.21 -11.54
C LEU A 32 -2.80 14.09 -12.30
N HIS A 33 -2.88 14.08 -13.65
CA HIS A 33 -1.99 14.82 -14.54
C HIS A 33 -2.78 15.84 -15.35
N PRO A 34 -2.91 17.11 -14.90
CA PRO A 34 -3.70 18.13 -15.58
C PRO A 34 -3.31 18.34 -17.04
N GLU A 35 -2.04 18.24 -17.39
CA GLU A 35 -1.52 18.34 -18.75
C GLU A 35 -2.04 17.23 -19.67
N VAL A 36 -2.15 16.01 -19.14
CA VAL A 36 -2.72 14.86 -19.86
C VAL A 36 -4.21 15.06 -20.08
N MET A 37 -4.92 15.51 -19.04
CA MET A 37 -6.35 15.77 -19.12
C MET A 37 -6.66 16.87 -20.13
N LYS A 38 -5.90 17.96 -20.15
CA LYS A 38 -6.05 19.06 -21.11
C LYS A 38 -5.81 18.62 -22.56
N ALA A 39 -4.92 17.67 -22.77
CA ALA A 39 -4.64 17.09 -24.08
C ALA A 39 -5.72 16.09 -24.55
N SER A 40 -6.66 15.69 -23.67
CA SER A 40 -7.75 14.79 -24.03
C SER A 40 -8.78 15.48 -24.93
N LYS A 41 -9.29 14.74 -25.92
CA LYS A 41 -10.38 15.23 -26.77
C LYS A 41 -11.66 15.46 -25.97
N THR A 42 -11.89 14.64 -24.96
CA THR A 42 -13.04 14.75 -24.08
C THR A 42 -13.03 16.09 -23.33
N TYR A 43 -11.89 16.46 -22.72
CA TYR A 43 -11.74 17.74 -22.05
C TYR A 43 -11.90 18.91 -23.01
N GLN A 44 -11.22 18.88 -24.16
CA GLN A 44 -11.28 19.94 -25.15
C GLN A 44 -12.71 20.18 -25.68
N LYS A 45 -13.47 19.10 -25.90
CA LYS A 45 -14.86 19.18 -26.32
C LYS A 45 -15.73 19.84 -25.25
N LEU A 46 -15.64 19.39 -24.00
CA LEU A 46 -16.42 19.97 -22.90
C LEU A 46 -16.06 21.43 -22.63
N LEU A 47 -14.78 21.77 -22.69
CA LEU A 47 -14.33 23.15 -22.54
C LEU A 47 -14.92 24.04 -23.64
N ALA A 48 -14.91 23.59 -24.91
CA ALA A 48 -15.52 24.34 -26.02
C ALA A 48 -17.03 24.52 -25.84
N GLU A 49 -17.74 23.51 -25.34
CA GLU A 49 -19.18 23.60 -25.03
C GLU A 49 -19.46 24.63 -23.92
N GLU A 50 -18.70 24.66 -22.84
CA GLU A 50 -18.87 25.61 -21.75
C GLU A 50 -18.48 27.05 -22.17
N MET A 51 -17.42 27.18 -22.96
CA MET A 51 -17.05 28.48 -23.54
C MET A 51 -18.14 29.05 -24.48
N ALA A 52 -18.79 28.21 -25.29
CA ALA A 52 -19.88 28.59 -26.15
C ALA A 52 -21.10 29.08 -25.36
N LYS A 53 -21.37 28.49 -24.19
CA LYS A 53 -22.46 28.93 -23.28
C LYS A 53 -22.16 30.25 -22.58
N ALA A 54 -20.89 30.53 -22.26
CA ALA A 54 -20.50 31.74 -21.51
C ALA A 54 -20.58 33.05 -22.34
N GLY A 55 -20.67 32.99 -23.67
CA GLY A 55 -20.77 34.14 -24.55
C GLY A 55 -19.47 34.94 -24.71
N SER A 56 -19.49 35.97 -25.59
CA SER A 56 -18.28 36.70 -26.02
C SER A 56 -17.72 37.74 -25.03
N GLY A 57 -18.16 37.73 -23.77
CA GLY A 57 -17.81 38.77 -22.79
C GLY A 57 -16.72 38.39 -21.78
N VAL A 58 -16.27 37.13 -21.71
CA VAL A 58 -15.27 36.66 -20.76
C VAL A 58 -13.98 36.30 -21.48
N LYS A 59 -12.83 36.71 -20.92
CA LYS A 59 -11.53 36.30 -21.47
C LYS A 59 -11.40 34.78 -21.38
N ALA A 60 -11.15 34.14 -22.51
CA ALA A 60 -11.07 32.67 -22.62
C ALA A 60 -10.11 32.01 -21.61
N GLU A 61 -8.99 32.66 -21.31
CA GLU A 61 -7.99 32.19 -20.37
C GLU A 61 -8.47 32.17 -18.91
N GLU A 62 -9.19 33.21 -18.46
CA GLU A 62 -9.73 33.31 -17.10
C GLU A 62 -10.87 32.29 -16.87
N LEU A 63 -11.70 32.08 -17.87
CA LEU A 63 -12.79 31.10 -17.83
C LEU A 63 -12.22 29.67 -17.83
N SER A 64 -11.23 29.41 -18.68
CA SER A 64 -10.55 28.12 -18.75
C SER A 64 -9.94 27.72 -17.40
N ALA A 65 -9.23 28.64 -16.73
CA ALA A 65 -8.62 28.37 -15.44
C ALA A 65 -9.64 28.07 -14.32
N LYS A 66 -10.80 28.74 -14.33
CA LYS A 66 -11.88 28.47 -13.37
C LYS A 66 -12.57 27.13 -13.60
N LEU A 67 -12.76 26.76 -14.87
CA LEU A 67 -13.45 25.53 -15.25
C LEU A 67 -12.57 24.31 -15.21
N GLU A 68 -11.24 24.46 -15.16
CA GLU A 68 -10.31 23.33 -15.25
C GLU A 68 -10.59 22.22 -14.24
N GLN A 69 -10.60 22.56 -12.96
CA GLN A 69 -10.83 21.58 -11.90
C GLN A 69 -12.26 21.00 -11.96
N GLU A 70 -13.24 21.82 -12.29
CA GLU A 70 -14.62 21.39 -12.40
C GLU A 70 -14.82 20.41 -13.58
N LEU A 71 -14.21 20.68 -14.73
CA LEU A 71 -14.28 19.81 -15.89
C LEU A 71 -13.55 18.48 -15.65
N ILE A 72 -12.36 18.52 -15.05
CA ILE A 72 -11.62 17.30 -14.70
C ILE A 72 -12.43 16.45 -13.72
N ARG A 73 -13.01 17.07 -12.69
CA ARG A 73 -13.87 16.36 -11.73
C ARG A 73 -15.09 15.75 -12.43
N ARG A 74 -15.78 16.50 -13.27
CA ARG A 74 -16.95 16.01 -14.01
C ARG A 74 -16.60 14.83 -14.93
N ILE A 75 -15.50 14.93 -15.68
CA ILE A 75 -15.04 13.84 -16.56
C ILE A 75 -14.80 12.56 -15.75
N LYS A 76 -14.22 12.67 -14.55
CA LYS A 76 -13.96 11.54 -13.64
C LYS A 76 -15.25 10.98 -13.05
N GLU A 77 -16.13 11.83 -12.51
CA GLU A 77 -17.38 11.41 -11.86
C GLU A 77 -18.35 10.74 -12.83
N GLU A 78 -18.41 11.24 -14.08
CA GLU A 78 -19.29 10.71 -15.14
C GLU A 78 -18.60 9.63 -16.00
N ASP A 79 -17.35 9.26 -15.69
CA ASP A 79 -16.52 8.27 -16.42
C ASP A 79 -16.51 8.52 -17.95
N LEU A 80 -16.30 9.78 -18.35
CA LEU A 80 -16.41 10.21 -19.73
C LEU A 80 -15.16 9.92 -20.57
N LEU A 81 -14.04 9.59 -19.94
CA LEU A 81 -12.77 9.37 -20.61
C LEU A 81 -12.76 8.00 -21.32
N ASN A 82 -12.57 8.01 -22.63
CA ASN A 82 -12.40 6.78 -23.38
C ASN A 82 -11.00 6.75 -24.02
N GLU A 83 -10.04 6.12 -23.34
CA GLU A 83 -8.64 6.08 -23.76
C GLU A 83 -8.42 5.66 -25.21
N LYS A 84 -9.28 4.78 -25.77
CA LYS A 84 -9.17 4.32 -27.16
C LYS A 84 -9.44 5.43 -28.14
N HIS A 85 -10.31 6.38 -27.80
CA HIS A 85 -10.77 7.47 -28.67
C HIS A 85 -10.01 8.77 -28.44
N GLU A 86 -9.19 8.85 -27.36
CA GLU A 86 -8.38 10.03 -27.07
C GLU A 86 -7.25 10.26 -28.09
N GLY A 87 -6.82 11.49 -28.22
CA GLY A 87 -5.84 11.92 -29.21
C GLY A 87 -4.43 11.36 -29.00
N SER A 88 -3.58 11.55 -30.01
CA SER A 88 -2.17 11.11 -29.94
C SER A 88 -1.38 11.87 -28.86
N GLU A 89 -1.65 13.14 -28.64
CA GLU A 89 -1.01 13.97 -27.63
C GLU A 89 -1.27 13.41 -26.21
N TYR A 90 -2.51 13.15 -25.87
CA TYR A 90 -2.91 12.48 -24.63
C TYR A 90 -2.15 11.16 -24.41
N LYS A 91 -2.14 10.30 -25.44
CA LYS A 91 -1.45 9.00 -25.36
C LYS A 91 0.07 9.14 -25.26
N ASN A 92 0.66 10.13 -25.87
CA ASN A 92 2.09 10.38 -25.80
C ASN A 92 2.51 10.90 -24.43
N LEU A 93 1.75 11.82 -23.83
CA LEU A 93 1.99 12.31 -22.48
C LEU A 93 1.91 11.20 -21.43
N LEU A 94 0.85 10.37 -21.46
CA LEU A 94 0.75 9.20 -20.56
C LEU A 94 1.95 8.25 -20.72
N LYS A 95 2.31 7.91 -21.95
CA LYS A 95 3.46 7.04 -22.21
C LYS A 95 4.77 7.66 -21.73
N GLN A 96 4.91 8.97 -21.80
CA GLN A 96 6.10 9.66 -21.30
C GLN A 96 6.18 9.54 -19.80
N ILE A 97 5.09 9.83 -19.06
CA ILE A 97 5.02 9.70 -17.61
C ILE A 97 5.38 8.27 -17.18
N GLU A 98 4.76 7.27 -17.81
CA GLU A 98 5.06 5.86 -17.52
C GLU A 98 6.51 5.48 -17.83
N LYS A 99 7.04 5.93 -18.96
CA LYS A 99 8.41 5.64 -19.35
C LYS A 99 9.45 6.22 -18.39
N GLU A 100 9.16 7.40 -17.86
CA GLU A 100 10.09 8.12 -16.97
C GLU A 100 10.01 7.59 -15.53
N ASN A 101 8.83 7.16 -15.07
CA ASN A 101 8.60 6.92 -13.65
C ASN A 101 8.23 5.46 -13.32
N ARG A 102 7.64 4.70 -14.25
CA ARG A 102 7.07 3.39 -13.93
C ARG A 102 8.14 2.31 -13.77
N VAL A 103 8.11 1.62 -12.66
CA VAL A 103 8.93 0.45 -12.38
C VAL A 103 8.21 -0.85 -12.76
N ASN A 104 8.98 -1.90 -13.04
CA ASN A 104 8.41 -3.24 -13.23
C ASN A 104 7.76 -3.73 -11.92
N VAL A 105 6.51 -4.20 -11.98
CA VAL A 105 5.72 -4.69 -10.83
C VAL A 105 6.46 -5.74 -10.02
N ASN A 106 7.20 -6.65 -10.67
CA ASN A 106 7.96 -7.67 -9.95
C ASN A 106 9.14 -7.08 -9.17
N LEU A 107 9.77 -6.03 -9.69
CA LEU A 107 10.81 -5.29 -8.96
C LEU A 107 10.20 -4.50 -7.79
N ALA A 108 9.06 -3.85 -8.00
CA ALA A 108 8.33 -3.15 -6.95
C ALA A 108 7.98 -4.08 -5.78
N ARG A 109 7.45 -5.27 -6.07
CA ARG A 109 7.10 -6.29 -5.05
C ARG A 109 8.30 -6.84 -4.28
N GLN A 110 9.51 -6.76 -4.82
CA GLN A 110 10.73 -7.14 -4.09
C GLN A 110 11.08 -6.11 -3.01
N ARG A 111 10.71 -4.83 -3.21
CA ARG A 111 10.99 -3.72 -2.30
C ARG A 111 9.90 -3.57 -1.22
N VAL A 112 8.72 -4.12 -1.42
CA VAL A 112 7.59 -4.01 -0.48
C VAL A 112 7.22 -5.40 0.04
N GLY A 113 7.56 -5.66 1.30
CA GLY A 113 7.18 -6.89 1.99
C GLY A 113 5.70 -6.87 2.37
N MET A 114 5.03 -8.02 2.34
CA MET A 114 3.65 -8.15 2.81
C MET A 114 3.47 -9.36 3.71
N VAL A 115 2.86 -9.10 4.87
CA VAL A 115 2.49 -10.09 5.87
C VAL A 115 0.96 -10.16 5.91
N PHE A 116 0.44 -11.36 5.68
CA PHE A 116 -1.01 -11.61 5.60
C PHE A 116 -1.55 -12.11 6.93
N GLN A 117 -2.85 -11.98 7.10
CA GLN A 117 -3.62 -12.53 8.22
C GLN A 117 -3.42 -14.06 8.37
N HIS A 118 -3.34 -14.79 7.26
CA HIS A 118 -3.18 -16.24 7.22
C HIS A 118 -1.76 -16.63 6.82
N PHE A 119 -0.75 -16.33 7.57
CA PHE A 119 0.68 -16.71 7.45
C PHE A 119 1.21 -16.97 6.02
N ASN A 120 0.47 -17.66 5.16
CA ASN A 120 0.77 -18.03 3.77
C ASN A 120 2.15 -18.71 3.58
N LEU A 121 2.57 -19.55 4.55
CA LEU A 121 3.76 -20.37 4.42
C LEU A 121 3.49 -21.55 3.49
N PHE A 122 4.51 -21.94 2.74
CA PHE A 122 4.47 -23.13 1.89
C PHE A 122 4.56 -24.39 2.76
N ASN A 123 3.47 -25.12 2.90
CA ASN A 123 3.37 -26.29 3.80
C ASN A 123 4.25 -27.48 3.42
N ASN A 124 4.67 -27.53 2.15
CA ASN A 124 5.56 -28.56 1.60
C ASN A 124 7.05 -28.20 1.69
N LEU A 125 7.38 -27.07 2.27
CA LEU A 125 8.74 -26.58 2.50
C LEU A 125 9.00 -26.44 3.99
N THR A 126 10.24 -26.68 4.42
CA THR A 126 10.70 -26.39 5.76
C THR A 126 10.68 -24.89 6.05
N VAL A 127 10.89 -24.49 7.30
CA VAL A 127 11.03 -23.08 7.69
C VAL A 127 12.17 -22.43 6.90
N MET A 128 13.36 -23.06 6.88
CA MET A 128 14.51 -22.51 6.16
C MET A 128 14.24 -22.36 4.67
N GLU A 129 13.64 -23.35 4.02
CA GLU A 129 13.29 -23.30 2.61
C GLU A 129 12.24 -22.19 2.32
N ASN A 130 11.25 -21.99 3.20
CA ASN A 130 10.30 -20.87 3.09
C ASN A 130 10.99 -19.50 3.09
N LEU A 131 12.06 -19.34 3.88
CA LEU A 131 12.77 -18.07 4.01
C LEU A 131 13.73 -17.82 2.84
N THR A 132 14.36 -18.88 2.31
CA THR A 132 15.42 -18.75 1.29
C THR A 132 14.92 -18.88 -0.14
N LEU A 133 13.72 -19.42 -0.35
CA LEU A 133 13.16 -19.67 -1.69
C LEU A 133 13.17 -18.43 -2.57
N ALA A 134 12.59 -17.33 -2.08
CA ALA A 134 12.42 -16.12 -2.89
C ALA A 134 13.74 -15.42 -3.22
N PRO A 135 14.62 -15.10 -2.25
CA PRO A 135 15.86 -14.39 -2.55
C PRO A 135 16.79 -15.19 -3.47
N VAL A 136 16.82 -16.53 -3.34
CA VAL A 136 17.65 -17.40 -4.18
C VAL A 136 17.05 -17.56 -5.60
N THR A 137 15.74 -17.83 -5.70
CA THR A 137 15.06 -18.01 -6.98
C THR A 137 15.11 -16.74 -7.84
N LEU A 138 14.98 -15.58 -7.22
CA LEU A 138 15.06 -14.27 -7.88
C LEU A 138 16.50 -13.80 -8.10
N LYS A 139 17.51 -14.60 -7.68
CA LYS A 139 18.94 -14.30 -7.81
C LYS A 139 19.37 -12.98 -7.15
N LEU A 140 18.69 -12.62 -6.06
CA LEU A 140 19.01 -11.44 -5.25
C LEU A 140 20.15 -11.73 -4.27
N GLN A 141 20.24 -12.99 -3.82
CA GLN A 141 21.25 -13.49 -2.88
C GLN A 141 21.69 -14.89 -3.34
N SER A 142 22.91 -15.27 -2.98
CA SER A 142 23.34 -16.66 -3.09
C SER A 142 22.61 -17.53 -2.07
N ALA A 143 22.65 -18.84 -2.21
CA ALA A 143 22.06 -19.76 -1.25
C ALA A 143 22.70 -19.64 0.14
N GLU A 144 24.01 -19.42 0.18
CA GLU A 144 24.78 -19.23 1.41
C GLU A 144 24.37 -17.91 2.10
N GLU A 145 24.34 -16.79 1.40
CA GLU A 145 23.96 -15.48 1.94
C GLU A 145 22.51 -15.50 2.47
N ALA A 146 21.57 -16.08 1.69
CA ALA A 146 20.18 -16.20 2.11
C ALA A 146 20.04 -17.08 3.37
N THR A 147 20.80 -18.18 3.47
CA THR A 147 20.78 -19.09 4.62
C THR A 147 21.37 -18.42 5.85
N GLU A 148 22.49 -17.71 5.72
CA GLU A 148 23.11 -16.98 6.82
C GLU A 148 22.17 -15.91 7.39
N LYS A 149 21.56 -15.10 6.51
CA LYS A 149 20.61 -14.07 6.89
C LYS A 149 19.36 -14.64 7.53
N ALA A 150 18.75 -15.67 6.92
CA ALA A 150 17.60 -16.36 7.48
C ALA A 150 17.92 -16.94 8.88
N SER A 151 19.12 -17.52 9.05
CA SER A 151 19.58 -18.05 10.33
C SER A 151 19.72 -16.98 11.40
N ALA A 152 20.27 -15.81 11.05
CA ALA A 152 20.39 -14.68 11.96
C ALA A 152 19.01 -14.16 12.41
N LEU A 153 18.06 -13.99 11.47
CA LEU A 153 16.70 -13.57 11.77
C LEU A 153 15.93 -14.62 12.59
N LEU A 154 16.09 -15.92 12.30
CA LEU A 154 15.48 -16.98 13.11
C LEU A 154 16.02 -17.00 14.55
N LYS A 155 17.32 -16.73 14.75
CA LYS A 155 17.89 -16.58 16.09
C LYS A 155 17.32 -15.39 16.82
N ARG A 156 17.15 -14.24 16.14
CA ARG A 156 16.55 -13.04 16.69
C ARG A 156 15.14 -13.30 17.25
N ILE A 157 14.31 -14.05 16.53
CA ILE A 157 12.95 -14.40 16.99
C ILE A 157 12.87 -15.68 17.84
N GLY A 158 14.01 -16.26 18.24
CA GLY A 158 14.04 -17.46 19.09
C GLY A 158 13.53 -18.75 18.44
N LEU A 159 13.53 -18.83 17.09
CA LEU A 159 13.00 -19.98 16.35
C LEU A 159 14.05 -20.72 15.51
N TYR A 160 15.33 -20.50 15.75
CA TYR A 160 16.40 -21.14 14.97
C TYR A 160 16.33 -22.67 15.00
N GLU A 161 16.01 -23.26 16.15
CA GLU A 161 15.89 -24.73 16.31
C GLU A 161 14.72 -25.32 15.51
N LYS A 162 13.83 -24.48 14.99
CA LYS A 162 12.69 -24.87 14.14
C LYS A 162 12.98 -24.78 12.64
N LYS A 163 14.21 -24.46 12.24
CA LYS A 163 14.57 -24.19 10.83
C LYS A 163 14.27 -25.34 9.86
N ASP A 164 14.38 -26.59 10.34
CA ASP A 164 14.16 -27.82 9.56
C ASP A 164 12.73 -28.38 9.73
N GLU A 165 11.89 -27.76 10.56
CA GLU A 165 10.50 -28.14 10.76
C GLU A 165 9.60 -27.62 9.63
N TYR A 166 8.48 -28.34 9.41
CA TYR A 166 7.43 -27.91 8.47
C TYR A 166 6.38 -27.03 9.17
N PRO A 167 5.70 -26.11 8.45
CA PRO A 167 4.72 -25.20 9.04
C PRO A 167 3.61 -25.87 9.85
N ASN A 168 3.20 -27.09 9.50
CA ASN A 168 2.16 -27.84 10.21
C ASN A 168 2.53 -28.22 11.66
N LYS A 169 3.81 -28.19 12.02
CA LYS A 169 4.31 -28.47 13.36
C LYS A 169 4.50 -27.22 14.24
N LEU A 170 4.11 -26.05 13.74
CA LEU A 170 4.32 -24.76 14.39
C LEU A 170 3.02 -24.20 14.95
N SER A 171 3.09 -23.46 16.07
CA SER A 171 1.97 -22.69 16.58
C SER A 171 1.62 -21.51 15.64
N GLY A 172 0.43 -20.90 15.81
CA GLY A 172 0.01 -19.74 15.05
C GLY A 172 1.01 -18.58 15.15
N GLY A 173 1.43 -18.21 16.36
CA GLY A 173 2.40 -17.15 16.60
C GLY A 173 3.77 -17.42 15.99
N GLN A 174 4.24 -18.70 16.04
CA GLN A 174 5.47 -19.09 15.38
C GLN A 174 5.38 -18.94 13.86
N LYS A 175 4.28 -19.39 13.24
CA LYS A 175 4.03 -19.22 11.79
C LYS A 175 4.03 -17.75 11.41
N GLN A 176 3.40 -16.89 12.20
CA GLN A 176 3.32 -15.46 11.90
C GLN A 176 4.69 -14.78 12.00
N ARG A 177 5.46 -15.05 13.04
CA ARG A 177 6.85 -14.55 13.17
C ARG A 177 7.73 -15.01 12.02
N ILE A 178 7.60 -16.26 11.58
CA ILE A 178 8.31 -16.79 10.40
C ILE A 178 7.84 -16.08 9.11
N ALA A 179 6.54 -15.78 8.96
CA ALA A 179 6.03 -15.03 7.81
C ALA A 179 6.59 -13.60 7.76
N ILE A 180 6.75 -12.95 8.91
CA ILE A 180 7.43 -11.65 9.02
C ILE A 180 8.90 -11.80 8.59
N VAL A 181 9.62 -12.75 9.15
CA VAL A 181 11.04 -13.01 8.82
C VAL A 181 11.20 -13.31 7.33
N ARG A 182 10.29 -14.09 6.72
CA ARG A 182 10.32 -14.35 5.28
C ARG A 182 10.31 -13.08 4.44
N SER A 183 9.53 -12.07 4.84
CA SER A 183 9.54 -10.78 4.17
C SER A 183 10.85 -10.02 4.42
N LEU A 184 11.39 -10.07 5.65
CA LEU A 184 12.63 -9.38 6.03
C LEU A 184 13.89 -9.93 5.34
N VAL A 185 13.93 -11.21 5.00
CA VAL A 185 15.06 -11.81 4.27
C VAL A 185 15.25 -11.12 2.90
N MET A 186 14.19 -10.62 2.30
CA MET A 186 14.20 -9.89 1.02
C MET A 186 14.80 -8.48 1.09
N ASN A 187 15.11 -7.94 2.29
CA ASN A 187 15.50 -6.54 2.51
C ASN A 187 14.48 -5.52 1.96
N PRO A 188 13.22 -5.60 2.39
CA PRO A 188 12.20 -4.68 1.90
C PRO A 188 12.46 -3.24 2.41
N GLU A 189 12.08 -2.25 1.62
CA GLU A 189 12.10 -0.83 1.99
C GLU A 189 10.87 -0.45 2.80
N ALA A 190 9.76 -1.16 2.59
CA ALA A 190 8.54 -1.01 3.36
C ALA A 190 7.87 -2.36 3.63
N MET A 191 7.15 -2.44 4.75
CA MET A 191 6.40 -3.63 5.16
C MET A 191 4.91 -3.31 5.30
N LEU A 192 4.07 -4.15 4.71
CA LEU A 192 2.61 -4.06 4.81
C LEU A 192 2.11 -5.22 5.68
N PHE A 193 1.31 -4.91 6.71
CA PHE A 193 0.74 -5.89 7.62
C PHE A 193 -0.78 -5.87 7.53
N ASP A 194 -1.37 -6.96 7.07
CA ASP A 194 -2.83 -7.12 6.96
C ASP A 194 -3.34 -7.95 8.14
N GLU A 195 -3.74 -7.28 9.23
CA GLU A 195 -4.24 -7.87 10.46
C GLU A 195 -3.34 -9.00 11.00
N PRO A 196 -2.08 -8.70 11.35
CA PRO A 196 -1.08 -9.73 11.63
C PRO A 196 -1.37 -10.59 12.87
N THR A 197 -2.32 -10.20 13.72
CA THR A 197 -2.67 -10.91 14.99
C THR A 197 -4.04 -11.55 14.97
N SER A 198 -4.91 -11.25 13.99
CA SER A 198 -6.34 -11.66 14.04
C SER A 198 -6.57 -13.17 13.92
N ALA A 199 -5.60 -13.94 13.41
CA ALA A 199 -5.66 -15.39 13.32
C ALA A 199 -4.91 -16.11 14.46
N LEU A 200 -4.57 -15.39 15.54
CA LEU A 200 -3.77 -15.89 16.65
C LEU A 200 -4.59 -16.04 17.93
N ASP A 201 -4.20 -17.02 18.74
CA ASP A 201 -4.67 -17.09 20.12
C ASP A 201 -4.12 -15.91 20.95
N PRO A 202 -4.87 -15.38 21.93
CA PRO A 202 -4.46 -14.20 22.70
C PRO A 202 -3.05 -14.30 23.33
N GLU A 203 -2.64 -15.50 23.75
CA GLU A 203 -1.33 -15.76 24.34
C GLU A 203 -0.17 -15.53 23.34
N MET A 204 -0.45 -15.62 22.04
CA MET A 204 0.56 -15.50 20.98
C MET A 204 0.65 -14.08 20.39
N VAL A 205 -0.33 -13.23 20.66
CA VAL A 205 -0.42 -11.87 20.10
C VAL A 205 0.77 -11.01 20.52
N GLY A 206 1.12 -11.05 21.83
CA GLY A 206 2.19 -10.23 22.40
C GLY A 206 3.54 -10.40 21.69
N GLU A 207 3.95 -11.64 21.40
CA GLU A 207 5.24 -11.94 20.75
C GLU A 207 5.30 -11.38 19.30
N VAL A 208 4.18 -11.38 18.60
CA VAL A 208 4.10 -10.82 17.22
C VAL A 208 4.12 -9.30 17.24
N LEU A 209 3.37 -8.69 18.15
CA LEU A 209 3.35 -7.23 18.30
C LEU A 209 4.70 -6.69 18.75
N GLU A 210 5.41 -7.40 19.63
CA GLU A 210 6.75 -7.01 20.07
C GLU A 210 7.75 -7.02 18.90
N LEU A 211 7.73 -8.06 18.06
CA LEU A 211 8.57 -8.09 16.87
C LEU A 211 8.26 -6.91 15.91
N ILE A 212 6.97 -6.55 15.73
CA ILE A 212 6.62 -5.40 14.88
C ILE A 212 7.06 -4.07 15.53
N ARG A 213 6.99 -3.95 16.86
CA ARG A 213 7.51 -2.80 17.61
C ARG A 213 9.02 -2.64 17.41
N GLU A 214 9.80 -3.72 17.56
CA GLU A 214 11.24 -3.68 17.29
C GLU A 214 11.55 -3.17 15.87
N LEU A 215 10.79 -3.60 14.86
CA LEU A 215 10.97 -3.12 13.49
C LEU A 215 10.63 -1.62 13.34
N ALA A 216 9.64 -1.12 14.09
CA ALA A 216 9.33 0.31 14.12
C ALA A 216 10.47 1.11 14.75
N ASP A 217 11.02 0.65 15.87
CA ASP A 217 12.15 1.27 16.56
C ASP A 217 13.43 1.28 15.72
N GLU A 218 13.60 0.30 14.84
CA GLU A 218 14.68 0.24 13.84
C GLU A 218 14.44 1.20 12.65
N GLY A 219 13.30 1.89 12.59
CA GLY A 219 12.96 2.85 11.54
C GLY A 219 12.38 2.23 10.28
N MET A 220 11.88 0.99 10.34
CA MET A 220 11.20 0.36 9.19
C MET A 220 9.93 1.12 8.81
N THR A 221 9.81 1.49 7.55
CA THR A 221 8.55 2.03 7.00
C THR A 221 7.48 0.96 6.98
N MET A 222 6.35 1.20 7.66
CA MET A 222 5.29 0.19 7.77
C MET A 222 3.90 0.79 7.59
N VAL A 223 3.02 0.01 6.97
CA VAL A 223 1.56 0.27 6.96
C VAL A 223 0.88 -0.95 7.56
N ILE A 224 0.14 -0.74 8.67
CA ILE A 224 -0.44 -1.82 9.46
C ILE A 224 -1.95 -1.64 9.54
N VAL A 225 -2.71 -2.64 9.11
CA VAL A 225 -4.13 -2.77 9.44
C VAL A 225 -4.24 -3.62 10.69
N THR A 226 -4.84 -3.09 11.75
CA THR A 226 -4.91 -3.76 13.04
C THR A 226 -6.17 -3.42 13.82
N HIS A 227 -6.57 -4.31 14.70
CA HIS A 227 -7.59 -4.11 15.74
C HIS A 227 -6.95 -3.86 17.12
N GLU A 228 -5.64 -3.92 17.22
CA GLU A 228 -4.89 -3.71 18.46
C GLU A 228 -4.70 -2.22 18.73
N MET A 229 -5.72 -1.56 19.32
CA MET A 229 -5.72 -0.10 19.50
C MET A 229 -4.60 0.39 20.43
N GLY A 230 -4.29 -0.38 21.48
CA GLY A 230 -3.17 -0.08 22.38
C GLY A 230 -1.84 -0.05 21.65
N PHE A 231 -1.58 -1.07 20.83
CA PHE A 231 -0.40 -1.15 19.99
C PHE A 231 -0.33 -0.01 18.96
N ALA A 232 -1.44 0.28 18.26
CA ALA A 232 -1.50 1.38 17.30
C ALA A 232 -1.19 2.73 17.96
N ARG A 233 -1.67 2.97 19.19
CA ARG A 233 -1.39 4.18 19.95
C ARG A 233 0.08 4.35 20.32
N GLU A 234 0.77 3.24 20.62
CA GLU A 234 2.18 3.28 21.07
C GLU A 234 3.16 3.37 19.92
N VAL A 235 2.90 2.69 18.80
CA VAL A 235 3.89 2.44 17.74
C VAL A 235 3.69 3.33 16.51
N ALA A 236 2.44 3.73 16.22
CA ALA A 236 2.17 4.50 15.02
C ALA A 236 2.68 5.95 15.11
N THR A 237 3.19 6.46 13.99
CA THR A 237 3.47 7.89 13.82
C THR A 237 2.26 8.64 13.25
N ARG A 238 1.35 7.91 12.59
CA ARG A 238 0.14 8.42 11.95
C ARG A 238 -0.93 7.34 11.97
N VAL A 239 -2.16 7.71 12.30
CA VAL A 239 -3.31 6.79 12.34
C VAL A 239 -4.40 7.28 11.40
N LEU A 240 -4.97 6.34 10.63
CA LEU A 240 -6.07 6.60 9.70
C LEU A 240 -7.29 5.79 10.11
N PHE A 241 -8.44 6.44 10.22
CA PHE A 241 -9.74 5.77 10.38
C PHE A 241 -10.44 5.64 9.05
N MET A 242 -10.69 4.41 8.64
CA MET A 242 -11.42 4.09 7.42
C MET A 242 -12.80 3.53 7.74
N ASP A 243 -13.84 4.12 7.16
CA ASP A 243 -15.21 3.64 7.26
C ASP A 243 -15.96 3.88 5.95
N GLY A 244 -16.74 2.90 5.50
CA GLY A 244 -17.47 2.97 4.23
C GLY A 244 -16.56 3.20 3.01
N GLY A 245 -15.34 2.66 3.00
CA GLY A 245 -14.38 2.79 1.91
C GLY A 245 -13.70 4.16 1.80
N GLN A 246 -13.83 5.02 2.81
CA GLN A 246 -13.26 6.36 2.84
C GLN A 246 -12.40 6.54 4.09
N ILE A 247 -11.33 7.33 3.97
CA ILE A 247 -10.60 7.84 5.13
C ILE A 247 -11.48 8.93 5.76
N LYS A 248 -11.95 8.70 6.98
CA LYS A 248 -12.84 9.61 7.72
C LYS A 248 -12.09 10.54 8.64
N GLU A 249 -10.96 10.10 9.16
CA GLU A 249 -10.07 10.89 9.99
C GLU A 249 -8.63 10.38 9.85
N GLU A 250 -7.69 11.30 9.89
CA GLU A 250 -6.25 11.04 9.90
C GLU A 250 -5.59 12.00 10.88
N ASN A 251 -4.78 11.46 11.82
CA ASN A 251 -4.13 12.29 12.82
C ASN A 251 -2.91 11.58 13.45
N THR A 252 -2.17 12.31 14.31
CA THR A 252 -1.19 11.67 15.22
C THR A 252 -1.92 10.78 16.23
N PRO A 253 -1.27 9.75 16.80
CA PRO A 253 -1.91 8.89 17.80
C PRO A 253 -2.49 9.68 18.99
N GLU A 254 -1.81 10.72 19.48
CA GLU A 254 -2.28 11.54 20.60
C GLU A 254 -3.63 12.19 20.30
N GLU A 255 -3.75 12.83 19.14
CA GLU A 255 -4.99 13.48 18.73
C GLU A 255 -6.06 12.47 18.34
N PHE A 256 -5.69 11.42 17.63
CA PHE A 256 -6.61 10.39 17.16
C PHE A 256 -7.33 9.68 18.31
N PHE A 257 -6.60 9.29 19.35
CA PHE A 257 -7.15 8.58 20.50
C PHE A 257 -7.61 9.50 21.62
N GLY A 258 -7.03 10.72 21.75
CA GLY A 258 -7.32 11.66 22.82
C GLY A 258 -8.42 12.67 22.50
N ASN A 259 -8.54 13.05 21.23
CA ASN A 259 -9.46 14.12 20.78
C ASN A 259 -10.05 13.82 19.39
N PRO A 260 -10.66 12.65 19.16
CA PRO A 260 -11.24 12.27 17.87
C PRO A 260 -12.32 13.25 17.43
N GLN A 261 -12.26 13.73 16.19
CA GLN A 261 -13.18 14.75 15.66
C GLN A 261 -14.37 14.12 14.93
N ASN A 262 -14.17 12.97 14.29
CA ASN A 262 -15.23 12.31 13.53
C ASN A 262 -16.20 11.57 14.47
N PRO A 263 -17.52 11.81 14.42
CA PRO A 263 -18.50 11.15 15.30
C PRO A 263 -18.50 9.62 15.19
N ARG A 264 -18.22 9.10 13.99
CA ARG A 264 -18.16 7.65 13.77
C ARG A 264 -16.93 7.03 14.42
N LEU A 265 -15.79 7.75 14.39
CA LEU A 265 -14.58 7.35 15.13
C LEU A 265 -14.82 7.38 16.64
N GLN A 266 -15.47 8.43 17.17
CA GLN A 266 -15.83 8.52 18.60
C GLN A 266 -16.69 7.32 19.03
N GLU A 267 -17.72 6.98 18.24
CA GLU A 267 -18.55 5.78 18.50
C GLU A 267 -17.71 4.50 18.46
N PHE A 268 -16.81 4.36 17.49
CA PHE A 268 -15.95 3.18 17.37
C PHE A 268 -15.03 3.05 18.60
N LEU A 269 -14.30 4.11 18.94
CA LEU A 269 -13.36 4.09 20.08
C LEU A 269 -14.06 3.81 21.40
N SER A 270 -15.27 4.36 21.64
CA SER A 270 -16.05 4.11 22.86
C SER A 270 -16.48 2.65 23.05
N LYS A 271 -16.42 1.83 22.00
CA LYS A 271 -16.75 0.38 22.05
C LYS A 271 -15.52 -0.51 22.18
N VAL A 272 -14.35 0.01 21.85
CA VAL A 272 -13.10 -0.76 21.74
C VAL A 272 -12.12 -0.44 22.87
N LEU A 273 -12.15 0.79 23.39
CA LEU A 273 -11.37 1.26 24.54
C LEU A 273 -12.24 1.29 25.80
#